data_1b02dc36b3c9ac0c18d4c06fcf2772ca
#
_entry.id   1b02dc36b3c9ac0c18d4c06fcf2772ca
#
_cell.length_a   1.000
_cell.length_b   1.000
_cell.length_c   1.000
_cell.angle_alpha   90.00
_cell.angle_beta   90.00
_cell.angle_gamma   90.00
#
_symmetry.space_group_name_H-M   'P 1'
#
loop_
_entity.id
_entity.type
_entity.pdbx_description
1 polymer ?
#
loop_
_entity_poly.entity_id
_entity_poly.type
_entity_poly.pdbx_seq_one_letter_code
_entity_poly.pdbx_strand_id
1 'polypeptide(L)'
;MNRSRSLKSRPPGIVLATVGLAAALAGAGAHADGLADLFDGRLPNNFPFLNGAGTAATFSTAGFVDLTNPFHVPQGSNGRSCESCHLPQVGWSIRPIDVELKFLLTQGNDPIFNKLDANSPNPDVSSLQAKRASYSMLRKGLFRRGGTIPANGEFFIAGFDDPLGAGGSPTTVQTYRRPLATANFHIAQNIGWHDQNTNGSGDVHAGLKLQALGNITGAQELPPPQLPADTTLESIVNYELGLAFAQQFSFTAGLLTACGAKGGPENLSAQLPVKGPFNLFDAWKDLKPGSCGSRAADRKRAQIARGQEVFNSSGCNGCHNAANNGSNVDGRLFDIHASQVQHRALGMPLYTMQNKATGQTHETTDPGRALRSGKWADMDRFKVPSLRGVVARAPYFHNGIAANLDEVVRHYETELNFKFDEQPGDREALIAFLEAL
;
A
#
# COMPACT_ATOMS: atom_id res chain seq x y z
N MET A 1 -13.26 -59.86 -1.80
CA MET A 1 -11.99 -59.50 -1.14
C MET A 1 -11.51 -58.18 -1.73
N ASN A 2 -11.94 -57.08 -1.15
CA ASN A 2 -11.58 -55.73 -1.54
C ASN A 2 -10.54 -55.18 -0.54
N ARG A 3 -9.31 -54.96 -1.01
CA ARG A 3 -8.26 -54.30 -0.23
C ARG A 3 -8.30 -52.79 -0.47
N SER A 4 -8.78 -52.04 0.48
CA SER A 4 -8.63 -50.59 0.55
C SER A 4 -7.16 -50.23 0.75
N ARG A 5 -6.58 -49.46 -0.14
CA ARG A 5 -5.24 -48.85 0.02
C ARG A 5 -5.39 -47.57 0.82
N SER A 6 -4.84 -47.59 2.03
CA SER A 6 -4.64 -46.43 2.89
C SER A 6 -3.66 -45.45 2.24
N LEU A 7 -4.07 -44.22 2.03
CA LEU A 7 -3.22 -43.07 1.68
C LEU A 7 -2.39 -42.71 2.94
N LYS A 8 -1.11 -43.06 2.94
CA LYS A 8 -0.15 -42.59 3.96
C LYS A 8 0.07 -41.07 3.79
N SER A 9 -0.23 -40.31 4.82
CA SER A 9 0.10 -38.90 4.94
C SER A 9 1.62 -38.67 4.77
N ARG A 10 1.99 -37.73 3.90
CA ARG A 10 3.39 -37.32 3.71
C ARG A 10 3.90 -36.59 4.96
N PRO A 11 5.17 -36.75 5.33
CA PRO A 11 5.73 -36.10 6.51
C PRO A 11 5.92 -34.59 6.32
N PRO A 12 5.81 -33.78 7.39
CA PRO A 12 5.84 -32.30 7.32
C PRO A 12 7.19 -31.69 6.89
N GLY A 13 8.23 -32.50 6.69
CA GLY A 13 9.56 -32.02 6.31
C GLY A 13 9.69 -31.50 4.86
N ILE A 14 8.81 -31.93 3.93
CA ILE A 14 8.90 -31.51 2.52
C ILE A 14 8.31 -30.10 2.32
N VAL A 15 7.36 -29.69 3.17
CA VAL A 15 6.77 -28.35 3.11
C VAL A 15 7.75 -27.28 3.61
N LEU A 16 8.61 -27.61 4.59
CA LEU A 16 9.63 -26.68 5.08
C LEU A 16 10.79 -26.46 4.08
N ALA A 17 11.15 -27.46 3.30
CA ALA A 17 12.23 -27.32 2.31
C ALA A 17 11.82 -26.47 1.10
N THR A 18 10.57 -26.59 0.66
CA THR A 18 10.03 -25.74 -0.43
C THR A 18 9.79 -24.30 0.01
N VAL A 19 9.39 -24.07 1.24
CA VAL A 19 9.26 -22.73 1.84
C VAL A 19 10.64 -22.06 1.99
N GLY A 20 11.68 -22.81 2.36
CA GLY A 20 13.04 -22.29 2.46
C GLY A 20 13.63 -21.82 1.12
N LEU A 21 13.39 -22.55 0.03
CA LEU A 21 13.87 -22.17 -1.31
C LEU A 21 13.08 -20.99 -1.90
N ALA A 22 11.75 -20.95 -1.71
CA ALA A 22 10.92 -19.83 -2.10
C ALA A 22 11.23 -18.56 -1.29
N ALA A 23 11.59 -18.71 0.00
CA ALA A 23 12.00 -17.62 0.87
C ALA A 23 13.34 -16.99 0.47
N ALA A 24 14.31 -17.81 0.04
CA ALA A 24 15.60 -17.33 -0.46
C ALA A 24 15.45 -16.56 -1.78
N LEU A 25 14.55 -16.99 -2.66
CA LEU A 25 14.26 -16.30 -3.93
C LEU A 25 13.47 -15.01 -3.73
N ALA A 26 12.55 -14.95 -2.77
CA ALA A 26 11.77 -13.75 -2.46
C ALA A 26 12.55 -12.69 -1.67
N GLY A 27 13.55 -13.11 -0.88
CA GLY A 27 14.45 -12.21 -0.14
C GLY A 27 15.58 -11.61 -0.99
N ALA A 28 15.92 -12.24 -2.11
CA ALA A 28 17.05 -11.88 -2.98
C ALA A 28 16.63 -11.03 -4.19
N GLY A 29 15.72 -10.04 -4.04
CA GLY A 29 15.45 -9.07 -5.11
C GLY A 29 15.05 -9.71 -6.45
N ALA A 30 14.35 -10.86 -6.42
CA ALA A 30 13.78 -11.45 -7.62
C ALA A 30 12.79 -10.44 -8.21
N HIS A 31 13.20 -9.75 -9.27
CA HIS A 31 12.29 -8.98 -10.11
C HIS A 31 11.16 -9.91 -10.58
N ALA A 32 10.01 -9.34 -10.94
CA ALA A 32 8.90 -10.12 -11.50
C ALA A 32 9.33 -10.96 -12.71
N ASP A 33 10.28 -10.51 -13.49
CA ASP A 33 10.88 -11.30 -14.57
C ASP A 33 11.35 -12.67 -14.06
N GLY A 34 12.03 -12.73 -12.91
CA GLY A 34 12.47 -14.01 -12.32
C GLY A 34 11.32 -14.87 -11.77
N LEU A 35 10.23 -14.25 -11.29
CA LEU A 35 9.03 -14.99 -10.90
C LEU A 35 8.23 -15.45 -12.12
N ALA A 36 8.12 -14.62 -13.16
CA ALA A 36 7.45 -14.96 -14.40
C ALA A 36 8.14 -16.15 -15.09
N ASP A 37 9.46 -16.14 -15.16
CA ASP A 37 10.25 -17.25 -15.72
C ASP A 37 10.09 -18.53 -14.89
N LEU A 38 10.13 -18.42 -13.56
CA LEU A 38 10.03 -19.57 -12.66
C LEU A 38 8.67 -20.27 -12.73
N PHE A 39 7.58 -19.51 -12.97
CA PHE A 39 6.21 -19.99 -12.93
C PHE A 39 5.51 -19.95 -14.31
N ASP A 40 6.26 -19.79 -15.39
CA ASP A 40 5.71 -19.66 -16.75
C ASP A 40 4.59 -18.60 -16.82
N GLY A 41 4.86 -17.44 -16.19
CA GLY A 41 3.94 -16.31 -16.13
C GLY A 41 2.72 -16.49 -15.19
N ARG A 42 2.58 -17.64 -14.50
CA ARG A 42 1.39 -17.99 -13.69
C ARG A 42 1.75 -18.26 -12.23
N LEU A 43 1.88 -17.20 -11.44
CA LEU A 43 2.17 -17.35 -10.02
C LEU A 43 0.96 -17.99 -9.30
N PRO A 44 1.14 -19.12 -8.58
CA PRO A 44 0.03 -19.78 -7.89
C PRO A 44 -0.62 -18.88 -6.83
N ASN A 45 -1.93 -18.99 -6.66
CA ASN A 45 -2.63 -18.37 -5.54
C ASN A 45 -2.00 -18.80 -4.21
N ASN A 46 -1.99 -17.87 -3.25
CA ASN A 46 -1.43 -18.08 -1.92
C ASN A 46 0.09 -18.39 -1.91
N PHE A 47 0.83 -18.03 -3.00
CA PHE A 47 2.28 -18.11 -3.00
C PHE A 47 2.85 -17.20 -1.91
N PRO A 48 3.68 -17.73 -0.98
CA PRO A 48 4.11 -16.99 0.21
C PRO A 48 5.23 -16.00 -0.09
N PHE A 49 5.03 -14.73 0.28
CA PHE A 49 6.05 -13.70 0.29
C PHE A 49 6.44 -13.34 1.72
N LEU A 50 7.72 -13.46 2.06
CA LEU A 50 8.24 -13.17 3.39
C LEU A 50 8.18 -11.68 3.73
N ASN A 51 7.85 -11.40 4.99
CA ASN A 51 7.95 -10.09 5.62
C ASN A 51 8.37 -10.21 7.10
N GLY A 52 8.46 -9.10 7.81
CA GLY A 52 8.95 -9.10 9.20
C GLY A 52 8.10 -9.88 10.20
N ALA A 53 6.82 -10.13 9.91
CA ALA A 53 5.90 -10.82 10.82
C ALA A 53 5.57 -12.27 10.39
N GLY A 54 5.92 -12.64 9.16
CA GLY A 54 5.56 -13.96 8.62
C GLY A 54 5.56 -13.99 7.10
N THR A 55 4.46 -14.46 6.51
CA THR A 55 4.25 -14.42 5.06
C THR A 55 2.90 -13.81 4.70
N ALA A 56 2.91 -12.94 3.70
CA ALA A 56 1.72 -12.49 3.01
C ALA A 56 1.59 -13.19 1.66
N ALA A 57 0.41 -13.14 1.05
CA ALA A 57 0.18 -13.73 -0.25
C ALA A 57 -0.92 -12.98 -1.02
N THR A 58 -0.96 -13.24 -2.32
CA THR A 58 -2.05 -12.81 -3.19
C THR A 58 -2.97 -14.00 -3.52
N PHE A 59 -4.27 -13.74 -3.53
CA PHE A 59 -5.29 -14.59 -4.13
C PHE A 59 -5.91 -13.85 -5.30
N SER A 60 -5.92 -14.46 -6.48
CA SER A 60 -6.55 -13.96 -7.68
C SER A 60 -7.82 -14.77 -7.98
N THR A 61 -8.92 -14.08 -8.26
CA THR A 61 -10.19 -14.71 -8.67
C THR A 61 -10.07 -15.44 -10.01
N ALA A 62 -9.02 -15.16 -10.79
CA ALA A 62 -8.70 -15.89 -12.02
C ALA A 62 -8.04 -17.26 -11.80
N GLY A 63 -7.79 -17.65 -10.52
CA GLY A 63 -7.16 -18.92 -10.15
C GLY A 63 -5.64 -18.85 -10.01
N PHE A 64 -4.99 -17.85 -10.54
CA PHE A 64 -3.55 -17.57 -10.43
C PHE A 64 -3.30 -16.08 -10.65
N VAL A 65 -2.15 -15.59 -10.21
CA VAL A 65 -1.69 -14.22 -10.50
C VAL A 65 -1.00 -14.25 -11.86
N ASP A 66 -1.61 -13.60 -12.86
CA ASP A 66 -1.12 -13.56 -14.25
C ASP A 66 -0.01 -12.50 -14.39
N LEU A 67 1.25 -12.95 -14.40
CA LEU A 67 2.42 -12.10 -14.59
C LEU A 67 2.65 -11.72 -16.07
N THR A 68 1.80 -12.19 -16.99
CA THR A 68 1.83 -11.79 -18.41
C THR A 68 0.80 -10.70 -18.73
N ASN A 69 -0.02 -10.31 -17.74
CA ASN A 69 -1.01 -9.24 -17.90
C ASN A 69 -0.33 -7.93 -18.33
N PRO A 70 -0.97 -7.08 -19.15
CA PRO A 70 -0.46 -5.75 -19.51
C PRO A 70 -0.01 -4.88 -18.33
N PHE A 71 -0.46 -5.15 -17.12
CA PHE A 71 0.02 -4.53 -15.87
C PHE A 71 1.55 -4.70 -15.68
N HIS A 72 2.10 -5.86 -16.06
CA HIS A 72 3.52 -6.22 -15.92
C HIS A 72 4.36 -5.83 -17.13
N VAL A 73 3.73 -5.45 -18.24
CA VAL A 73 4.39 -5.16 -19.51
C VAL A 73 4.47 -3.64 -19.75
N PRO A 74 5.64 -3.08 -20.13
CA PRO A 74 5.72 -1.67 -20.52
C PRO A 74 4.78 -1.33 -21.67
N GLN A 75 3.94 -0.33 -21.47
CA GLN A 75 2.96 0.15 -22.45
C GLN A 75 3.41 1.47 -23.13
N GLY A 76 4.41 2.14 -22.57
CA GLY A 76 4.96 3.40 -23.08
C GLY A 76 6.40 3.24 -23.57
N SER A 77 7.09 4.38 -23.75
CA SER A 77 8.42 4.44 -24.39
C SER A 77 9.60 4.36 -23.42
N ASN A 78 9.37 4.50 -22.11
CA ASN A 78 10.45 4.61 -21.12
C ASN A 78 10.77 3.30 -20.38
N GLY A 79 10.22 2.18 -20.82
CA GLY A 79 10.46 0.85 -20.24
C GLY A 79 9.78 0.58 -18.89
N ARG A 80 8.95 1.50 -18.39
CA ARG A 80 8.16 1.30 -17.16
C ARG A 80 6.90 0.50 -17.45
N SER A 81 6.53 -0.34 -16.47
CA SER A 81 5.21 -0.95 -16.33
C SER A 81 4.57 -0.50 -15.01
N CYS A 82 3.35 -0.92 -14.73
CA CYS A 82 2.73 -0.70 -13.40
C CYS A 82 3.55 -1.41 -12.32
N GLU A 83 4.04 -2.61 -12.62
CA GLU A 83 4.90 -3.38 -11.71
C GLU A 83 6.22 -2.69 -11.35
N SER A 84 6.73 -1.77 -12.17
CA SER A 84 7.95 -1.03 -11.80
C SER A 84 7.87 -0.40 -10.40
N CYS A 85 6.65 -0.07 -9.94
CA CYS A 85 6.36 0.56 -8.65
C CYS A 85 5.39 -0.24 -7.77
N HIS A 86 4.77 -1.31 -8.28
CA HIS A 86 3.73 -2.09 -7.61
C HIS A 86 4.09 -3.58 -7.59
N LEU A 87 5.04 -3.94 -6.72
CA LEU A 87 5.64 -5.28 -6.64
C LEU A 87 4.71 -6.26 -5.89
N PRO A 88 4.40 -7.45 -6.46
CA PRO A 88 3.55 -8.45 -5.81
C PRO A 88 4.03 -8.86 -4.41
N GLN A 89 5.35 -9.04 -4.25
CA GLN A 89 5.97 -9.52 -3.01
C GLN A 89 5.91 -8.52 -1.85
N VAL A 90 5.60 -7.25 -2.11
CA VAL A 90 5.50 -6.19 -1.09
C VAL A 90 4.12 -5.56 -1.03
N GLY A 91 3.10 -6.38 -1.22
CA GLY A 91 1.71 -5.93 -1.11
C GLY A 91 1.30 -4.98 -2.22
N TRP A 92 1.81 -5.20 -3.44
CA TRP A 92 1.48 -4.40 -4.63
C TRP A 92 1.81 -2.91 -4.45
N SER A 93 2.93 -2.66 -3.76
CA SER A 93 3.54 -1.34 -3.53
C SER A 93 5.06 -1.49 -3.73
N ILE A 94 5.86 -0.57 -3.21
CA ILE A 94 7.33 -0.66 -3.23
C ILE A 94 7.91 -0.11 -1.93
N ARG A 95 8.98 -0.73 -1.42
CA ARG A 95 9.70 -0.27 -0.22
C ARG A 95 10.97 0.50 -0.61
N PRO A 96 11.52 1.31 0.27
CA PRO A 96 12.82 1.96 0.06
C PRO A 96 13.93 0.96 -0.29
N ILE A 97 13.96 -0.21 0.36
CA ILE A 97 14.97 -1.23 0.10
C ILE A 97 14.87 -1.80 -1.32
N ASP A 98 13.66 -1.94 -1.86
CA ASP A 98 13.45 -2.44 -3.23
C ASP A 98 13.99 -1.43 -4.26
N VAL A 99 13.75 -0.13 -4.04
CA VAL A 99 14.31 0.95 -4.89
C VAL A 99 15.82 1.03 -4.77
N GLU A 100 16.35 0.89 -3.55
CA GLU A 100 17.81 0.90 -3.32
C GLU A 100 18.49 -0.27 -4.01
N LEU A 101 17.93 -1.48 -3.95
CA LEU A 101 18.45 -2.65 -4.66
C LEU A 101 18.43 -2.45 -6.17
N LYS A 102 17.34 -1.92 -6.73
CA LYS A 102 17.28 -1.54 -8.15
C LYS A 102 18.38 -0.53 -8.50
N PHE A 103 18.63 0.48 -7.65
CA PHE A 103 19.70 1.45 -7.86
C PHE A 103 21.08 0.79 -7.87
N LEU A 104 21.36 -0.06 -6.90
CA LEU A 104 22.67 -0.73 -6.77
C LEU A 104 22.94 -1.70 -7.92
N LEU A 105 21.95 -2.53 -8.26
CA LEU A 105 22.10 -3.56 -9.30
C LEU A 105 22.25 -2.97 -10.72
N THR A 106 21.57 -1.85 -10.99
CA THR A 106 21.56 -1.21 -12.31
C THR A 106 22.39 0.06 -12.40
N GLN A 107 23.02 0.47 -11.30
CA GLN A 107 23.71 1.78 -11.19
C GLN A 107 22.75 2.94 -11.54
N GLY A 108 21.47 2.81 -11.11
CA GLY A 108 20.43 3.78 -11.38
C GLY A 108 19.97 3.83 -12.85
N ASN A 109 20.10 2.74 -13.60
CA ASN A 109 19.62 2.62 -14.98
C ASN A 109 18.32 1.80 -15.08
N ASP A 110 17.76 1.28 -13.95
CA ASP A 110 16.40 0.72 -13.95
C ASP A 110 15.40 1.80 -14.40
N PRO A 111 14.39 1.46 -15.21
CA PRO A 111 13.38 2.41 -15.70
C PRO A 111 12.68 3.23 -14.62
N ILE A 112 12.65 2.77 -13.35
CA ILE A 112 12.09 3.51 -12.22
C ILE A 112 12.80 4.86 -12.00
N PHE A 113 14.12 4.95 -12.33
CA PHE A 113 14.92 6.17 -12.20
C PHE A 113 14.72 7.10 -13.40
N ASN A 114 13.48 7.49 -13.63
CA ASN A 114 13.06 8.44 -14.66
C ASN A 114 13.01 9.85 -14.08
N LYS A 115 13.27 10.88 -14.94
CA LYS A 115 13.22 12.31 -14.58
C LYS A 115 11.89 12.73 -13.93
N LEU A 116 10.78 12.04 -14.24
CA LEU A 116 9.47 12.32 -13.68
C LEU A 116 9.44 12.14 -12.14
N ASP A 117 10.22 11.19 -11.63
CA ASP A 117 10.28 10.88 -10.20
C ASP A 117 11.62 11.29 -9.56
N ALA A 118 12.46 12.01 -10.28
CA ALA A 118 13.64 12.67 -9.70
C ALA A 118 13.22 13.77 -8.72
N ASN A 119 14.14 14.18 -7.84
CA ASN A 119 13.91 15.27 -6.89
C ASN A 119 13.49 16.57 -7.58
N SER A 120 14.02 16.82 -8.78
CA SER A 120 13.69 17.99 -9.60
C SER A 120 13.40 17.58 -11.05
N PRO A 121 12.74 18.45 -11.85
CA PRO A 121 12.52 18.20 -13.27
C PRO A 121 13.81 18.07 -14.10
N ASN A 122 14.91 18.63 -13.60
CA ASN A 122 16.21 18.64 -14.26
C ASN A 122 17.26 17.94 -13.38
N PRO A 123 17.21 16.59 -13.27
CA PRO A 123 18.14 15.84 -12.42
C PRO A 123 19.56 15.88 -13.01
N ASP A 124 20.55 16.05 -12.15
CA ASP A 124 21.94 15.78 -12.51
C ASP A 124 22.19 14.27 -12.52
N VAL A 125 22.52 13.73 -13.68
CA VAL A 125 22.82 12.31 -13.89
C VAL A 125 24.21 12.09 -14.45
N SER A 126 25.10 13.09 -14.37
CA SER A 126 26.46 13.11 -14.95
C SER A 126 27.40 12.09 -14.30
N SER A 127 27.15 11.70 -13.07
CA SER A 127 27.90 10.68 -12.33
C SER A 127 26.95 9.82 -11.50
N LEU A 128 27.46 8.66 -11.04
CA LEU A 128 26.69 7.80 -10.11
C LEU A 128 26.32 8.51 -8.81
N GLN A 129 27.23 9.35 -8.29
CA GLN A 129 26.99 10.14 -7.08
C GLN A 129 25.90 11.20 -7.33
N ALA A 130 25.99 11.94 -8.44
CA ALA A 130 24.99 12.94 -8.83
C ALA A 130 23.61 12.29 -9.06
N LYS A 131 23.59 11.16 -9.78
CA LYS A 131 22.37 10.36 -9.98
C LYS A 131 21.77 9.90 -8.64
N ARG A 132 22.61 9.40 -7.72
CA ARG A 132 22.18 8.99 -6.38
C ARG A 132 21.56 10.14 -5.57
N ALA A 133 22.12 11.33 -5.66
CA ALA A 133 21.60 12.56 -5.04
C ALA A 133 20.28 12.99 -5.67
N SER A 134 20.17 12.99 -7.00
CA SER A 134 19.00 13.40 -7.76
C SER A 134 17.77 12.52 -7.53
N TYR A 135 17.95 11.29 -7.07
CA TYR A 135 16.86 10.34 -6.74
C TYR A 135 16.74 10.05 -5.23
N SER A 136 17.20 10.96 -4.37
CA SER A 136 17.21 10.72 -2.93
C SER A 136 15.81 10.51 -2.32
N MET A 137 14.78 11.16 -2.84
CA MET A 137 13.39 10.97 -2.41
C MET A 137 12.82 9.65 -2.94
N LEU A 138 13.03 9.34 -4.22
CA LEU A 138 12.61 8.08 -4.82
C LEU A 138 13.21 6.88 -4.06
N ARG A 139 14.48 6.96 -3.66
CA ARG A 139 15.17 5.94 -2.87
C ARG A 139 14.60 5.75 -1.46
N LYS A 140 13.82 6.70 -0.96
CA LYS A 140 12.96 6.55 0.22
C LYS A 140 11.59 5.95 -0.11
N GLY A 141 11.35 5.51 -1.36
CA GLY A 141 10.08 5.01 -1.86
C GLY A 141 9.04 6.12 -2.03
N LEU A 142 9.48 7.35 -2.26
CA LEU A 142 8.64 8.53 -2.41
C LEU A 142 8.71 9.06 -3.84
N PHE A 143 7.57 9.08 -4.50
CA PHE A 143 7.42 9.47 -5.88
C PHE A 143 6.95 10.91 -5.96
N ARG A 144 7.60 11.73 -6.81
CA ARG A 144 7.20 13.11 -7.04
C ARG A 144 5.86 13.14 -7.77
N ARG A 145 4.92 13.92 -7.24
CA ARG A 145 3.59 14.11 -7.82
C ARG A 145 3.22 15.58 -7.75
N GLY A 146 2.82 16.15 -8.91
CA GLY A 146 2.42 17.53 -9.00
C GLY A 146 0.91 17.69 -9.14
N GLY A 147 0.42 18.86 -8.74
CA GLY A 147 -0.96 19.28 -8.97
C GLY A 147 -1.06 20.80 -9.06
N THR A 148 -1.89 21.28 -9.96
CA THR A 148 -2.23 22.71 -10.06
C THR A 148 -3.45 22.99 -9.19
N ILE A 149 -3.42 24.07 -8.44
CA ILE A 149 -4.60 24.54 -7.69
C ILE A 149 -5.72 24.86 -8.68
N PRO A 150 -6.93 24.34 -8.49
CA PRO A 150 -8.07 24.65 -9.35
C PRO A 150 -8.28 26.16 -9.46
N ALA A 151 -8.55 26.67 -10.66
CA ALA A 151 -8.70 28.12 -10.92
C ALA A 151 -9.78 28.76 -10.03
N ASN A 152 -10.86 28.03 -9.72
CA ASN A 152 -11.94 28.42 -8.83
C ASN A 152 -11.68 28.03 -7.37
N GLY A 153 -10.44 27.62 -7.02
CA GLY A 153 -10.12 27.21 -5.66
C GLY A 153 -10.28 28.35 -4.64
N GLU A 154 -10.69 27.98 -3.42
CA GLU A 154 -10.92 28.88 -2.28
C GLU A 154 -9.62 29.42 -1.67
N PHE A 155 -8.46 28.97 -2.14
CA PHE A 155 -7.14 29.29 -1.61
C PHE A 155 -6.10 29.49 -2.72
N PHE A 156 -4.92 30.00 -2.35
CA PHE A 156 -3.75 30.14 -3.21
C PHE A 156 -2.48 29.87 -2.41
N ILE A 157 -1.34 29.72 -3.10
CA ILE A 157 -0.02 29.56 -2.47
C ILE A 157 0.53 30.96 -2.17
N ALA A 158 0.57 31.34 -0.89
CA ALA A 158 1.13 32.60 -0.42
C ALA A 158 2.66 32.54 -0.29
N GLY A 159 3.22 31.35 -0.06
CA GLY A 159 4.65 31.11 0.04
C GLY A 159 4.98 29.63 -0.06
N PHE A 160 6.21 29.31 -0.42
CA PHE A 160 6.69 27.92 -0.40
C PHE A 160 8.20 27.86 -0.20
N ASP A 161 8.65 26.75 0.39
CA ASP A 161 10.04 26.32 0.49
C ASP A 161 10.20 24.99 -0.24
N ASP A 162 11.03 24.95 -1.27
CA ASP A 162 11.28 23.78 -2.13
C ASP A 162 12.78 23.47 -2.19
N PRO A 163 13.31 22.79 -1.16
CA PRO A 163 14.75 22.64 -0.96
C PRO A 163 15.45 21.79 -2.02
N LEU A 164 14.70 20.97 -2.76
CA LEU A 164 15.24 20.10 -3.82
C LEU A 164 14.89 20.60 -5.23
N GLY A 165 14.19 21.73 -5.34
CA GLY A 165 13.75 22.25 -6.62
C GLY A 165 12.77 21.30 -7.34
N ALA A 166 11.81 20.73 -6.60
CA ALA A 166 10.82 19.79 -7.13
C ALA A 166 9.93 20.37 -8.23
N GLY A 167 9.93 21.70 -8.38
CA GLY A 167 9.18 22.44 -9.38
C GLY A 167 7.89 23.05 -8.82
N GLY A 168 7.85 23.35 -7.53
CA GLY A 168 6.83 24.17 -6.92
C GLY A 168 6.79 25.58 -7.53
N SER A 169 5.61 26.17 -7.60
CA SER A 169 5.39 27.52 -8.12
C SER A 169 4.19 28.15 -7.41
N PRO A 170 3.91 29.45 -7.62
CA PRO A 170 2.72 30.07 -7.03
C PRO A 170 1.38 29.42 -7.40
N THR A 171 1.35 28.54 -8.41
CA THR A 171 0.14 27.85 -8.88
C THR A 171 0.23 26.34 -8.87
N THR A 172 1.44 25.80 -8.65
CA THR A 172 1.72 24.36 -8.74
C THR A 172 2.33 23.84 -7.44
N VAL A 173 1.70 22.84 -6.87
CA VAL A 173 2.22 22.08 -5.72
C VAL A 173 2.93 20.85 -6.25
N GLN A 174 4.12 20.57 -5.71
CA GLN A 174 4.83 19.30 -5.87
C GLN A 174 4.84 18.58 -4.52
N THR A 175 4.51 17.31 -4.53
CA THR A 175 4.46 16.47 -3.33
C THR A 175 5.26 15.19 -3.54
N TYR A 176 5.60 14.53 -2.46
CA TYR A 176 6.25 13.22 -2.50
C TYR A 176 5.37 12.19 -1.79
N ARG A 177 4.90 11.20 -2.53
CA ARG A 177 3.94 10.21 -2.04
C ARG A 177 4.41 8.79 -2.24
N ARG A 178 4.06 7.94 -1.29
CA ARG A 178 4.18 6.49 -1.39
C ARG A 178 3.21 5.93 -2.42
N PRO A 179 3.56 4.91 -3.23
CA PRO A 179 2.59 4.17 -4.01
C PRO A 179 1.60 3.45 -3.09
N LEU A 180 0.30 3.56 -3.40
CA LEU A 180 -0.73 2.73 -2.78
C LEU A 180 -0.64 1.30 -3.31
N ALA A 181 -1.14 0.34 -2.54
CA ALA A 181 -1.32 -1.02 -3.03
C ALA A 181 -2.32 -1.05 -4.21
N THR A 182 -2.00 -1.81 -5.26
CA THR A 182 -2.89 -2.07 -6.41
C THR A 182 -3.63 -3.41 -6.27
N ALA A 183 -4.02 -3.74 -5.04
CA ALA A 183 -4.85 -4.89 -4.70
C ALA A 183 -5.95 -4.47 -3.71
N ASN A 184 -6.91 -5.36 -3.46
CA ASN A 184 -8.05 -5.15 -2.57
C ASN A 184 -9.02 -4.07 -3.06
N PHE A 185 -9.06 -3.81 -4.36
CA PHE A 185 -9.94 -2.78 -4.94
C PHE A 185 -11.40 -3.18 -4.97
N HIS A 186 -11.74 -4.46 -4.90
CA HIS A 186 -13.12 -4.94 -4.82
C HIS A 186 -13.88 -4.44 -3.57
N ILE A 187 -13.17 -3.88 -2.57
CA ILE A 187 -13.74 -3.26 -1.36
C ILE A 187 -13.45 -1.74 -1.31
N ALA A 188 -12.73 -1.19 -2.28
CA ALA A 188 -12.40 0.23 -2.30
C ALA A 188 -13.61 1.11 -2.72
N GLN A 189 -13.53 2.42 -2.39
CA GLN A 189 -14.47 3.45 -2.85
C GLN A 189 -13.75 4.61 -3.53
N ASN A 190 -12.44 4.73 -3.34
CA ASN A 190 -11.62 5.82 -3.85
C ASN A 190 -10.38 5.26 -4.55
N ILE A 191 -9.94 5.93 -5.62
CA ILE A 191 -8.70 5.61 -6.33
C ILE A 191 -7.74 6.81 -6.27
N GLY A 192 -6.49 6.52 -5.83
CA GLY A 192 -5.45 7.49 -5.53
C GLY A 192 -5.55 8.10 -4.12
N TRP A 193 -4.46 8.68 -3.61
CA TRP A 193 -4.38 9.21 -2.24
C TRP A 193 -5.40 10.29 -1.91
N HIS A 194 -5.72 11.14 -2.86
CA HIS A 194 -6.69 12.23 -2.68
C HIS A 194 -7.93 12.06 -3.56
N ASP A 195 -8.24 10.80 -3.93
CA ASP A 195 -9.39 10.43 -4.73
C ASP A 195 -9.46 11.15 -6.08
N GLN A 196 -8.31 11.32 -6.73
CA GLN A 196 -8.23 12.07 -7.98
C GLN A 196 -8.93 11.37 -9.15
N ASN A 197 -9.07 10.04 -9.11
CA ASN A 197 -9.57 9.26 -10.24
C ASN A 197 -11.06 8.95 -10.14
N THR A 198 -11.60 8.59 -8.97
CA THR A 198 -13.05 8.42 -8.78
C THR A 198 -13.76 9.75 -8.54
N ASN A 199 -13.05 10.72 -7.97
CA ASN A 199 -13.55 12.09 -7.69
C ASN A 199 -14.91 12.12 -6.97
N GLY A 200 -15.08 11.21 -6.00
CA GLY A 200 -16.30 11.11 -5.19
C GLY A 200 -17.45 10.33 -5.85
N SER A 201 -17.28 9.78 -7.05
CA SER A 201 -18.31 8.97 -7.71
C SER A 201 -18.52 7.60 -7.05
N GLY A 202 -17.46 7.06 -6.41
CA GLY A 202 -17.43 5.67 -5.93
C GLY A 202 -17.32 4.64 -7.05
N ASP A 203 -17.27 5.05 -8.31
CA ASP A 203 -17.05 4.15 -9.46
C ASP A 203 -15.58 3.76 -9.54
N VAL A 204 -15.23 2.68 -8.86
CA VAL A 204 -13.86 2.17 -8.76
C VAL A 204 -13.37 1.66 -10.11
N HIS A 205 -14.23 1.02 -10.90
CA HIS A 205 -13.85 0.50 -12.23
C HIS A 205 -13.45 1.64 -13.16
N ALA A 206 -14.30 2.66 -13.30
CA ALA A 206 -13.98 3.84 -14.10
C ALA A 206 -12.76 4.60 -13.55
N GLY A 207 -12.62 4.67 -12.22
CA GLY A 207 -11.48 5.29 -11.56
C GLY A 207 -10.16 4.58 -11.83
N LEU A 208 -10.13 3.24 -11.83
CA LEU A 208 -8.96 2.43 -12.19
C LEU A 208 -8.62 2.60 -13.68
N LYS A 209 -9.61 2.63 -14.55
CA LYS A 209 -9.40 2.84 -15.98
C LYS A 209 -8.76 4.21 -16.26
N LEU A 210 -9.23 5.27 -15.60
CA LEU A 210 -8.61 6.60 -15.67
C LEU A 210 -7.19 6.61 -15.10
N GLN A 211 -6.96 5.87 -14.02
CA GLN A 211 -5.62 5.73 -13.42
C GLN A 211 -4.68 5.00 -14.37
N ALA A 212 -5.09 3.88 -14.96
CA ALA A 212 -4.29 3.13 -15.93
C ALA A 212 -3.95 3.97 -17.15
N LEU A 213 -4.93 4.67 -17.74
CA LEU A 213 -4.73 5.60 -18.84
C LEU A 213 -3.71 6.69 -18.49
N GLY A 214 -3.88 7.36 -17.34
CA GLY A 214 -2.98 8.42 -16.88
C GLY A 214 -1.56 7.91 -16.58
N ASN A 215 -1.40 6.68 -16.08
CA ASN A 215 -0.08 6.10 -15.87
C ASN A 215 0.60 5.71 -17.19
N ILE A 216 -0.12 5.12 -18.15
CA ILE A 216 0.45 4.73 -19.44
C ILE A 216 0.87 5.96 -20.24
N THR A 217 0.02 6.98 -20.33
CA THR A 217 0.33 8.20 -21.09
C THR A 217 1.31 9.13 -20.39
N GLY A 218 1.27 9.20 -19.06
CA GLY A 218 2.13 10.06 -18.25
C GLY A 218 3.36 9.35 -17.70
N ALA A 219 3.20 8.41 -16.77
CA ALA A 219 4.33 7.80 -16.06
C ALA A 219 5.15 6.84 -16.93
N GLN A 220 4.55 6.18 -17.92
CA GLN A 220 5.24 5.31 -18.88
C GLN A 220 5.59 6.04 -20.18
N GLU A 221 5.20 7.31 -20.33
CA GLU A 221 5.52 8.18 -21.47
C GLU A 221 5.09 7.58 -22.83
N LEU A 222 3.85 7.08 -22.95
CA LEU A 222 3.28 6.72 -24.25
C LEU A 222 3.17 7.99 -25.11
N PRO A 223 3.86 8.05 -26.28
CA PRO A 223 3.91 9.30 -27.06
C PRO A 223 2.55 9.72 -27.64
N PRO A 224 2.14 10.98 -27.48
CA PRO A 224 0.96 11.50 -28.19
C PRO A 224 1.14 11.42 -29.72
N PRO A 225 0.07 11.23 -30.51
CA PRO A 225 -1.34 11.10 -30.11
C PRO A 225 -1.76 9.69 -29.75
N GLN A 226 -0.85 8.76 -29.52
CA GLN A 226 -1.14 7.37 -29.22
C GLN A 226 -1.88 7.23 -27.88
N LEU A 227 -2.86 6.36 -27.84
CA LEU A 227 -3.57 5.95 -26.64
C LEU A 227 -3.53 4.42 -26.54
N PRO A 228 -3.52 3.86 -25.32
CA PRO A 228 -3.63 2.42 -25.15
C PRO A 228 -5.00 1.96 -25.64
N ALA A 229 -5.05 0.73 -26.19
CA ALA A 229 -6.32 0.13 -26.57
C ALA A 229 -7.24 0.00 -25.35
N ASP A 230 -8.53 0.18 -25.54
CA ASP A 230 -9.53 0.03 -24.47
C ASP A 230 -9.48 -1.36 -23.85
N THR A 231 -9.26 -2.39 -24.66
CA THR A 231 -9.07 -3.77 -24.19
C THR A 231 -7.85 -3.96 -23.29
N THR A 232 -6.78 -3.20 -23.50
CA THR A 232 -5.60 -3.19 -22.63
C THR A 232 -5.95 -2.58 -21.26
N LEU A 233 -6.66 -1.45 -21.26
CA LEU A 233 -7.11 -0.80 -20.03
C LEU A 233 -8.05 -1.71 -19.23
N GLU A 234 -9.03 -2.32 -19.90
CA GLU A 234 -9.97 -3.26 -19.27
C GLU A 234 -9.25 -4.50 -18.70
N SER A 235 -8.25 -5.02 -19.41
CA SER A 235 -7.43 -6.13 -18.92
C SER A 235 -6.70 -5.78 -17.61
N ILE A 236 -6.10 -4.59 -17.54
CA ILE A 236 -5.41 -4.09 -16.33
C ILE A 236 -6.44 -3.92 -15.19
N VAL A 237 -7.57 -3.28 -15.45
CA VAL A 237 -8.61 -3.02 -14.44
C VAL A 237 -9.17 -4.31 -13.86
N ASN A 238 -9.55 -5.26 -14.72
CA ASN A 238 -10.07 -6.55 -14.28
C ASN A 238 -9.04 -7.36 -13.48
N TYR A 239 -7.77 -7.26 -13.87
CA TYR A 239 -6.67 -7.84 -13.12
C TYR A 239 -6.58 -7.26 -11.71
N GLU A 240 -6.50 -5.94 -11.55
CA GLU A 240 -6.40 -5.28 -10.25
C GLU A 240 -7.62 -5.54 -9.35
N LEU A 241 -8.83 -5.56 -9.93
CA LEU A 241 -10.08 -5.89 -9.21
C LEU A 241 -10.12 -7.33 -8.72
N GLY A 242 -9.47 -8.25 -9.44
CA GLY A 242 -9.39 -9.66 -9.10
C GLY A 242 -8.40 -10.00 -7.99
N LEU A 243 -7.53 -9.06 -7.58
CA LEU A 243 -6.46 -9.31 -6.61
C LEU A 243 -6.87 -9.01 -5.17
N ALA A 244 -6.74 -10.01 -4.30
CA ALA A 244 -6.81 -9.86 -2.85
C ALA A 244 -5.43 -10.17 -2.24
N PHE A 245 -4.89 -9.25 -1.42
CA PHE A 245 -3.60 -9.40 -0.75
C PHE A 245 -3.75 -9.25 0.76
N ALA A 246 -3.22 -10.21 1.52
CA ALA A 246 -3.26 -10.20 2.98
C ALA A 246 -2.15 -11.05 3.59
N GLN A 247 -1.90 -10.86 4.89
CA GLN A 247 -1.08 -11.77 5.67
C GLN A 247 -1.77 -13.13 5.76
N GLN A 248 -1.02 -14.23 5.55
CA GLN A 248 -1.56 -15.60 5.61
C GLN A 248 -0.96 -16.44 6.73
N PHE A 249 0.27 -16.12 7.16
CA PHE A 249 1.00 -16.84 8.18
C PHE A 249 1.79 -15.87 9.07
N SER A 250 1.77 -16.12 10.37
CA SER A 250 2.58 -15.40 11.36
C SER A 250 3.67 -16.33 11.92
N PHE A 251 4.90 -15.83 12.04
CA PHE A 251 6.00 -16.60 12.66
C PHE A 251 5.67 -17.03 14.09
N THR A 252 4.82 -16.31 14.78
CA THR A 252 4.49 -16.56 16.20
C THR A 252 3.15 -17.25 16.41
N ALA A 253 2.15 -16.99 15.56
CA ALA A 253 0.80 -17.54 15.68
C ALA A 253 0.51 -18.69 14.67
N GLY A 254 1.35 -18.88 13.65
CA GLY A 254 1.14 -19.89 12.60
C GLY A 254 0.13 -19.40 11.54
N LEU A 255 -0.61 -20.35 10.95
CA LEU A 255 -1.64 -20.04 9.94
C LEU A 255 -2.73 -19.15 10.53
N LEU A 256 -3.04 -18.06 9.82
CA LEU A 256 -4.04 -17.08 10.23
C LEU A 256 -5.50 -17.52 9.91
N THR A 257 -5.64 -18.73 9.38
CA THR A 257 -6.91 -19.43 9.19
C THR A 257 -7.12 -20.58 10.19
N ALA A 258 -6.15 -20.81 11.09
CA ALA A 258 -6.23 -21.93 12.03
C ALA A 258 -7.39 -21.77 13.01
N CYS A 259 -7.98 -22.91 13.40
CA CYS A 259 -9.00 -23.00 14.46
C CYS A 259 -10.18 -22.04 14.28
N GLY A 260 -10.67 -21.89 13.06
CA GLY A 260 -11.86 -21.09 12.76
C GLY A 260 -11.62 -19.60 12.49
N ALA A 261 -10.36 -19.14 12.56
CA ALA A 261 -10.02 -17.78 12.15
C ALA A 261 -10.17 -17.57 10.64
N LYS A 262 -10.38 -16.33 10.21
CA LYS A 262 -10.70 -15.95 8.83
C LYS A 262 -9.65 -15.00 8.21
N GLY A 263 -8.39 -15.15 8.61
CA GLY A 263 -7.27 -14.42 8.00
C GLY A 263 -6.99 -14.87 6.57
N GLY A 264 -5.93 -14.31 5.97
CA GLY A 264 -5.47 -14.69 4.63
C GLY A 264 -6.21 -14.00 3.47
N PRO A 265 -5.60 -14.05 2.27
CA PRO A 265 -6.13 -13.34 1.09
C PRO A 265 -7.35 -14.01 0.47
N GLU A 266 -7.49 -15.34 0.56
CA GLU A 266 -8.63 -16.05 0.00
C GLU A 266 -9.93 -15.67 0.71
N ASN A 267 -9.95 -15.63 2.04
CA ASN A 267 -11.10 -15.13 2.79
C ASN A 267 -11.40 -13.66 2.50
N LEU A 268 -10.36 -12.86 2.25
CA LEU A 268 -10.51 -11.46 1.88
C LEU A 268 -11.18 -11.30 0.50
N SER A 269 -10.83 -12.13 -0.48
CA SER A 269 -11.39 -12.04 -1.84
C SER A 269 -12.91 -12.22 -1.88
N ALA A 270 -13.48 -12.92 -0.89
CA ALA A 270 -14.91 -13.13 -0.73
C ALA A 270 -15.63 -12.03 0.07
N GLN A 271 -14.91 -11.04 0.61
CA GLN A 271 -15.52 -9.96 1.38
C GLN A 271 -16.24 -8.96 0.47
N LEU A 272 -17.34 -8.41 0.98
CA LEU A 272 -18.10 -7.34 0.32
C LEU A 272 -17.75 -5.97 0.93
N PRO A 273 -17.96 -4.86 0.20
CA PRO A 273 -17.74 -3.51 0.70
C PRO A 273 -18.86 -3.07 1.66
N VAL A 274 -18.93 -3.75 2.82
CA VAL A 274 -19.92 -3.48 3.85
C VAL A 274 -19.27 -2.81 5.07
N LYS A 275 -20.05 -1.95 5.75
CA LYS A 275 -19.63 -1.30 6.98
C LYS A 275 -19.69 -2.29 8.15
N GLY A 276 -18.65 -2.30 8.97
CA GLY A 276 -18.62 -3.13 10.17
C GLY A 276 -17.24 -3.24 10.81
N PRO A 277 -17.19 -3.84 11.99
CA PRO A 277 -15.94 -4.11 12.70
C PRO A 277 -15.17 -5.27 12.06
N PHE A 278 -13.92 -5.45 12.48
CA PHE A 278 -13.19 -6.67 12.24
C PHE A 278 -13.71 -7.81 13.11
N ASN A 279 -13.86 -9.01 12.51
CA ASN A 279 -14.23 -10.25 13.18
C ASN A 279 -13.39 -11.45 12.71
N LEU A 280 -12.22 -11.19 12.12
CA LEU A 280 -11.35 -12.21 11.53
C LEU A 280 -10.88 -13.24 12.54
N PHE A 281 -10.62 -12.79 13.76
CA PHE A 281 -10.00 -13.58 14.82
C PHE A 281 -10.95 -13.82 16.02
N ASP A 282 -12.27 -13.69 15.84
CA ASP A 282 -13.24 -13.96 16.92
C ASP A 282 -13.12 -15.37 17.49
N ALA A 283 -12.79 -16.35 16.64
CA ALA A 283 -12.57 -17.73 17.09
C ALA A 283 -11.37 -17.91 18.06
N TRP A 284 -10.52 -16.88 18.19
CA TRP A 284 -9.35 -16.92 19.07
C TRP A 284 -9.54 -16.13 20.38
N LYS A 285 -10.68 -15.49 20.63
CA LYS A 285 -10.93 -14.67 21.84
C LYS A 285 -10.79 -15.46 23.13
N ASP A 286 -11.36 -16.67 23.19
CA ASP A 286 -11.34 -17.54 24.37
C ASP A 286 -10.44 -18.76 24.19
N LEU A 287 -9.44 -18.67 23.32
CA LEU A 287 -8.60 -19.80 22.97
C LEU A 287 -7.70 -20.20 24.16
N LYS A 288 -7.92 -21.41 24.67
CA LYS A 288 -7.09 -21.96 25.76
C LYS A 288 -5.74 -22.43 25.23
N PRO A 289 -4.62 -22.10 25.92
CA PRO A 289 -3.30 -22.53 25.49
C PRO A 289 -3.19 -24.04 25.34
N GLY A 290 -2.82 -24.52 24.15
CA GLY A 290 -2.70 -25.94 23.80
C GLY A 290 -3.95 -26.55 23.15
N SER A 291 -5.02 -25.77 22.90
CA SER A 291 -6.24 -26.30 22.28
C SER A 291 -6.23 -26.24 20.74
N CYS A 292 -5.37 -25.38 20.15
CA CYS A 292 -5.27 -25.20 18.69
C CYS A 292 -3.85 -25.52 18.17
N GLY A 293 -2.88 -25.66 19.02
CA GLY A 293 -1.49 -25.93 18.65
C GLY A 293 -0.56 -25.86 19.86
N SER A 294 0.64 -25.29 19.67
CA SER A 294 1.52 -25.07 20.81
C SER A 294 0.94 -24.01 21.75
N ARG A 295 1.17 -24.15 23.06
CA ARG A 295 0.75 -23.14 24.06
C ARG A 295 1.26 -21.74 23.74
N ALA A 296 2.46 -21.63 23.14
CA ALA A 296 3.04 -20.34 22.74
C ALA A 296 2.27 -19.73 21.57
N ALA A 297 1.96 -20.50 20.53
CA ALA A 297 1.18 -20.03 19.39
C ALA A 297 -0.24 -19.60 19.80
N ASP A 298 -0.90 -20.38 20.67
CA ASP A 298 -2.25 -20.06 21.12
C ASP A 298 -2.30 -18.79 21.98
N ARG A 299 -1.27 -18.51 22.80
CA ARG A 299 -1.16 -17.21 23.48
C ARG A 299 -1.03 -16.04 22.48
N LYS A 300 -0.27 -16.22 21.38
CA LYS A 300 -0.15 -15.21 20.33
C LYS A 300 -1.45 -15.02 19.55
N ARG A 301 -2.18 -16.09 19.27
CA ARG A 301 -3.53 -16.05 18.67
C ARG A 301 -4.50 -15.24 19.55
N ALA A 302 -4.53 -15.53 20.85
CA ALA A 302 -5.34 -14.77 21.81
C ALA A 302 -4.93 -13.29 21.89
N GLN A 303 -3.63 -12.98 21.82
CA GLN A 303 -3.13 -11.61 21.75
C GLN A 303 -3.61 -10.90 20.46
N ILE A 304 -3.57 -11.56 19.29
CA ILE A 304 -4.09 -11.01 18.03
C ILE A 304 -5.60 -10.74 18.14
N ALA A 305 -6.37 -11.67 18.72
CA ALA A 305 -7.81 -11.46 18.94
C ALA A 305 -8.08 -10.29 19.90
N ARG A 306 -7.29 -10.14 20.97
CA ARG A 306 -7.38 -8.96 21.85
C ARG A 306 -7.07 -7.67 21.09
N GLY A 307 -6.06 -7.65 20.21
CA GLY A 307 -5.74 -6.50 19.38
C GLY A 307 -6.87 -6.13 18.40
N GLN A 308 -7.59 -7.12 17.87
CA GLN A 308 -8.81 -6.87 17.08
C GLN A 308 -9.89 -6.19 17.92
N GLU A 309 -10.07 -6.58 19.17
CA GLU A 309 -11.01 -5.93 20.09
C GLU A 309 -10.60 -4.48 20.39
N VAL A 310 -9.32 -4.24 20.70
CA VAL A 310 -8.77 -2.89 20.90
C VAL A 310 -9.01 -2.02 19.68
N PHE A 311 -8.69 -2.52 18.47
CA PHE A 311 -8.95 -1.80 17.22
C PHE A 311 -10.44 -1.42 17.07
N ASN A 312 -11.34 -2.35 17.37
CA ASN A 312 -12.77 -2.14 17.23
C ASN A 312 -13.35 -1.16 18.27
N SER A 313 -12.79 -1.11 19.48
CA SER A 313 -13.28 -0.28 20.59
C SER A 313 -12.66 1.11 20.66
N SER A 314 -11.40 1.27 20.18
CA SER A 314 -10.65 2.53 20.33
C SER A 314 -10.98 3.61 19.31
N GLY A 315 -12.04 3.45 18.49
CA GLY A 315 -12.46 4.46 17.51
C GLY A 315 -11.81 4.34 16.12
N CYS A 316 -10.90 3.39 15.89
CA CYS A 316 -10.28 3.15 14.56
C CYS A 316 -11.33 2.91 13.48
N ASN A 317 -12.41 2.23 13.81
CA ASN A 317 -13.57 1.97 12.95
C ASN A 317 -14.29 3.24 12.46
N GLY A 318 -14.05 4.40 13.07
CA GLY A 318 -14.61 5.69 12.61
C GLY A 318 -14.12 6.04 11.19
N CYS A 319 -12.86 5.74 10.91
CA CYS A 319 -12.24 5.94 9.60
C CYS A 319 -12.09 4.61 8.83
N HIS A 320 -11.61 3.55 9.48
CA HIS A 320 -11.36 2.22 8.93
C HIS A 320 -12.60 1.31 9.02
N ASN A 321 -13.71 1.73 8.42
CA ASN A 321 -15.04 1.16 8.67
C ASN A 321 -15.48 0.05 7.72
N ALA A 322 -14.64 -0.32 6.73
CA ALA A 322 -14.88 -1.49 5.90
C ALA A 322 -14.63 -2.77 6.69
N ALA A 323 -15.67 -3.57 6.89
CA ALA A 323 -15.59 -4.83 7.62
C ALA A 323 -14.44 -5.70 7.09
N ASN A 324 -13.58 -6.18 7.99
CA ASN A 324 -12.48 -7.10 7.69
C ASN A 324 -11.43 -6.63 6.66
N ASN A 325 -11.52 -5.38 6.18
CA ASN A 325 -10.56 -4.78 5.26
C ASN A 325 -9.86 -3.55 5.86
N GLY A 326 -10.60 -2.70 6.56
CA GLY A 326 -10.09 -1.48 7.15
C GLY A 326 -9.84 -0.34 6.17
N SER A 327 -10.44 -0.34 4.97
CA SER A 327 -10.64 0.87 4.16
C SER A 327 -11.89 1.63 4.62
N ASN A 328 -12.30 2.67 3.92
CA ASN A 328 -13.54 3.41 4.20
C ASN A 328 -14.58 3.16 3.12
N VAL A 329 -15.72 2.55 3.47
CA VAL A 329 -16.81 2.25 2.52
C VAL A 329 -17.74 3.43 2.25
N ASP A 330 -17.64 4.51 3.03
CA ASP A 330 -18.40 5.73 2.79
C ASP A 330 -17.68 6.67 1.79
N GLY A 331 -16.49 6.30 1.30
CA GLY A 331 -15.67 7.11 0.39
C GLY A 331 -15.09 8.38 1.04
N ARG A 332 -15.13 8.50 2.37
CA ARG A 332 -14.65 9.68 3.10
C ARG A 332 -13.13 9.73 3.14
N LEU A 333 -12.61 10.96 3.08
CA LEU A 333 -11.19 11.26 3.25
C LEU A 333 -10.99 11.99 4.57
N PHE A 334 -9.84 11.76 5.20
CA PHE A 334 -9.55 12.28 6.54
C PHE A 334 -8.20 12.97 6.55
N ASP A 335 -8.11 14.05 7.31
CA ASP A 335 -6.87 14.62 7.79
C ASP A 335 -6.47 13.89 9.07
N ILE A 336 -5.27 13.35 9.07
CA ILE A 336 -4.66 12.69 10.22
C ILE A 336 -3.37 13.43 10.65
N HIS A 337 -3.24 14.68 10.27
CA HIS A 337 -2.13 15.59 10.56
C HIS A 337 -0.78 15.16 9.96
N ALA A 338 -0.74 14.16 9.08
CA ALA A 338 0.50 13.64 8.51
C ALA A 338 1.21 14.61 7.54
N SER A 339 0.52 15.63 7.03
CA SER A 339 1.08 16.67 6.14
C SER A 339 1.61 17.91 6.87
N GLN A 340 1.42 18.02 8.19
CA GLN A 340 1.78 19.20 8.96
C GLN A 340 3.30 19.39 9.04
N VAL A 341 3.73 20.61 9.31
CA VAL A 341 5.15 21.02 9.28
C VAL A 341 6.05 20.22 10.22
N GLN A 342 5.56 19.81 11.40
CA GLN A 342 6.32 18.98 12.36
C GLN A 342 6.68 17.58 11.81
N HIS A 343 5.96 17.11 10.79
CA HIS A 343 6.20 15.84 10.12
C HIS A 343 6.95 15.98 8.79
N ARG A 344 7.43 17.20 8.47
CA ARG A 344 8.17 17.45 7.24
C ARG A 344 9.49 16.68 7.22
N ALA A 345 9.59 15.67 6.35
CA ALA A 345 10.86 15.00 6.14
C ALA A 345 11.84 15.88 5.32
N LEU A 346 13.14 15.71 5.59
CA LEU A 346 14.19 16.44 4.86
C LEU A 346 14.05 16.24 3.33
N GLY A 347 13.94 17.35 2.62
CA GLY A 347 13.79 17.41 1.18
C GLY A 347 12.36 17.57 0.69
N MET A 348 11.36 17.45 1.56
CA MET A 348 9.97 17.71 1.16
C MET A 348 9.71 19.22 1.02
N PRO A 349 8.98 19.67 -0.01
CA PRO A 349 8.47 21.03 -0.08
C PRO A 349 7.54 21.33 1.10
N LEU A 350 7.44 22.60 1.45
CA LEU A 350 6.47 23.15 2.41
C LEU A 350 5.77 24.33 1.76
N TYR A 351 4.46 24.36 1.83
CA TYR A 351 3.63 25.40 1.24
C TYR A 351 2.87 26.14 2.32
N THR A 352 2.85 27.47 2.23
CA THR A 352 1.91 28.31 2.99
C THR A 352 0.70 28.59 2.09
N MET A 353 -0.40 27.92 2.38
CA MET A 353 -1.69 28.13 1.71
C MET A 353 -2.42 29.28 2.38
N GLN A 354 -3.09 30.15 1.61
CA GLN A 354 -3.93 31.20 2.17
C GLN A 354 -5.33 31.13 1.61
N ASN A 355 -6.32 31.12 2.50
CA ASN A 355 -7.73 31.19 2.16
C ASN A 355 -8.09 32.58 1.61
N LYS A 356 -8.71 32.65 0.44
CA LYS A 356 -9.05 33.89 -0.26
C LYS A 356 -10.11 34.73 0.46
N ALA A 357 -11.04 34.07 1.16
CA ALA A 357 -12.15 34.75 1.80
C ALA A 357 -11.80 35.26 3.21
N THR A 358 -11.03 34.46 3.98
CA THR A 358 -10.77 34.75 5.38
C THR A 358 -9.36 35.30 5.65
N GLY A 359 -8.42 35.12 4.70
CA GLY A 359 -7.00 35.43 4.89
C GLY A 359 -6.26 34.44 5.79
N GLN A 360 -6.94 33.40 6.31
CA GLN A 360 -6.31 32.37 7.15
C GLN A 360 -5.21 31.64 6.39
N THR A 361 -4.09 31.40 7.05
CA THR A 361 -2.96 30.64 6.49
C THR A 361 -2.92 29.23 7.09
N HIS A 362 -2.37 28.29 6.30
CA HIS A 362 -2.13 26.90 6.66
C HIS A 362 -0.83 26.40 6.03
N GLU A 363 0.04 25.81 6.82
CA GLU A 363 1.29 25.22 6.33
C GLU A 363 1.12 23.73 6.14
N THR A 364 1.50 23.24 4.95
CA THR A 364 1.37 21.83 4.58
C THR A 364 2.47 21.37 3.62
N THR A 365 2.90 20.11 3.77
CA THR A 365 3.76 19.44 2.80
C THR A 365 2.99 18.82 1.64
N ASP A 366 1.67 18.64 1.81
CA ASP A 366 0.78 18.05 0.81
C ASP A 366 -0.69 18.40 1.11
N PRO A 367 -1.32 19.29 0.33
CA PRO A 367 -2.70 19.72 0.56
C PRO A 367 -3.77 18.64 0.34
N GLY A 368 -3.37 17.43 -0.08
CA GLY A 368 -4.27 16.30 -0.24
C GLY A 368 -5.45 16.57 -1.17
N ARG A 369 -6.67 16.32 -0.71
CA ARG A 369 -7.91 16.46 -1.47
C ARG A 369 -8.15 17.88 -1.99
N ALA A 370 -7.66 18.90 -1.29
CA ALA A 370 -7.82 20.29 -1.70
C ALA A 370 -7.23 20.57 -3.10
N LEU A 371 -6.17 19.88 -3.51
CA LEU A 371 -5.61 19.95 -4.87
C LEU A 371 -6.59 19.52 -5.97
N ARG A 372 -7.61 18.74 -5.62
CA ARG A 372 -8.61 18.28 -6.58
C ARG A 372 -9.92 19.05 -6.47
N SER A 373 -10.38 19.30 -5.25
CA SER A 373 -11.68 19.94 -4.98
C SER A 373 -11.63 21.47 -5.04
N GLY A 374 -10.45 22.07 -4.81
CA GLY A 374 -10.29 23.51 -4.62
C GLY A 374 -10.86 24.04 -3.32
N LYS A 375 -11.39 23.19 -2.43
CA LYS A 375 -12.03 23.59 -1.18
C LYS A 375 -11.02 23.67 -0.05
N TRP A 376 -11.09 24.75 0.75
CA TRP A 376 -10.27 24.94 1.94
C TRP A 376 -10.50 23.82 2.99
N ALA A 377 -11.76 23.42 3.17
CA ALA A 377 -12.13 22.38 4.13
C ALA A 377 -11.60 20.96 3.78
N ASP A 378 -11.09 20.78 2.57
CA ASP A 378 -10.49 19.51 2.12
C ASP A 378 -8.97 19.47 2.26
N MET A 379 -8.37 20.50 2.89
CA MET A 379 -6.94 20.56 3.14
C MET A 379 -6.47 19.32 3.91
N ASP A 380 -5.32 18.76 3.51
CA ASP A 380 -4.63 17.62 4.13
C ASP A 380 -5.45 16.32 4.25
N ARG A 381 -6.58 16.22 3.51
CA ARG A 381 -7.43 15.01 3.56
C ARG A 381 -6.99 13.98 2.54
N PHE A 382 -6.89 12.74 3.02
CA PHE A 382 -6.48 11.57 2.22
C PHE A 382 -7.46 10.40 2.40
N LYS A 383 -7.46 9.49 1.40
CA LYS A 383 -8.22 8.25 1.49
C LYS A 383 -7.69 7.37 2.63
N VAL A 384 -8.58 6.54 3.15
CA VAL A 384 -8.24 5.46 4.09
C VAL A 384 -7.90 4.21 3.28
N PRO A 385 -6.61 3.79 3.22
CA PRO A 385 -6.24 2.60 2.48
C PRO A 385 -6.64 1.32 3.22
N SER A 386 -6.71 0.18 2.49
CA SER A 386 -6.86 -1.13 3.11
C SER A 386 -5.73 -1.40 4.10
N LEU A 387 -6.06 -1.96 5.26
CA LEU A 387 -5.10 -2.42 6.26
C LEU A 387 -4.59 -3.84 5.99
N ARG A 388 -5.23 -4.59 5.08
CA ARG A 388 -4.82 -5.97 4.79
C ARG A 388 -3.43 -5.99 4.14
N GLY A 389 -2.56 -6.87 4.67
CA GLY A 389 -1.16 -6.97 4.28
C GLY A 389 -0.33 -5.72 4.60
N VAL A 390 -0.75 -4.89 5.55
CA VAL A 390 -0.08 -3.62 5.88
C VAL A 390 1.38 -3.82 6.27
N VAL A 391 1.72 -4.89 6.98
CA VAL A 391 3.09 -5.19 7.44
C VAL A 391 4.11 -5.32 6.31
N ALA A 392 3.68 -5.68 5.11
CA ALA A 392 4.57 -5.82 3.94
C ALA A 392 4.97 -4.47 3.32
N ARG A 393 4.33 -3.34 3.67
CA ARG A 393 4.38 -2.09 2.93
C ARG A 393 5.01 -0.90 3.65
N ALA A 394 5.79 -1.15 4.71
CA ALA A 394 6.51 -0.05 5.39
C ALA A 394 7.40 0.75 4.41
N PRO A 395 7.63 2.07 4.66
CA PRO A 395 7.07 2.92 5.70
C PRO A 395 5.63 3.36 5.39
N TYR A 396 4.95 3.94 6.38
CA TYR A 396 3.51 4.19 6.36
C TYR A 396 3.15 5.65 6.15
N PHE A 397 1.83 5.90 5.99
CA PHE A 397 1.20 7.13 5.54
C PHE A 397 1.56 7.48 4.08
N HIS A 398 0.93 8.53 3.54
CA HIS A 398 1.15 8.94 2.15
C HIS A 398 2.58 9.41 1.89
N ASN A 399 3.24 9.94 2.89
CA ASN A 399 4.59 10.54 2.86
C ASN A 399 5.67 9.68 3.55
N GLY A 400 5.32 8.51 4.08
CA GLY A 400 6.30 7.57 4.66
C GLY A 400 6.92 7.99 5.99
N ILE A 401 6.27 8.86 6.77
CA ILE A 401 6.83 9.40 8.03
C ILE A 401 6.91 8.38 9.17
N ALA A 402 6.14 7.29 9.12
CA ALA A 402 6.21 6.22 10.11
C ALA A 402 6.93 5.00 9.54
N ALA A 403 8.07 4.63 10.12
CA ALA A 403 8.92 3.55 9.64
C ALA A 403 8.37 2.15 9.96
N ASN A 404 7.55 2.03 11.01
CA ASN A 404 7.01 0.77 11.52
C ASN A 404 5.62 0.97 12.12
N LEU A 405 4.92 -0.12 12.47
CA LEU A 405 3.55 -0.05 13.03
C LEU A 405 3.51 0.56 14.43
N ASP A 406 4.59 0.48 15.21
CA ASP A 406 4.69 1.15 16.49
C ASP A 406 4.60 2.68 16.32
N GLU A 407 5.32 3.24 15.34
CA GLU A 407 5.27 4.66 15.01
C GLU A 407 3.91 5.09 14.45
N VAL A 408 3.23 4.20 13.71
CA VAL A 408 1.84 4.45 13.26
C VAL A 408 0.91 4.58 14.46
N VAL A 409 0.94 3.65 15.40
CA VAL A 409 0.12 3.68 16.60
C VAL A 409 0.44 4.95 17.42
N ARG A 410 1.72 5.25 17.61
CA ARG A 410 2.17 6.46 18.33
C ARG A 410 1.68 7.75 17.66
N HIS A 411 1.67 7.82 16.33
CA HIS A 411 1.12 8.99 15.62
C HIS A 411 -0.35 9.23 15.96
N TYR A 412 -1.18 8.18 15.97
CA TYR A 412 -2.59 8.30 16.39
C TYR A 412 -2.75 8.68 17.85
N GLU A 413 -1.84 8.22 18.73
CA GLU A 413 -1.84 8.61 20.15
C GLU A 413 -1.50 10.09 20.31
N THR A 414 -0.49 10.60 19.62
CA THR A 414 0.03 11.96 19.79
C THR A 414 -0.77 13.01 19.02
N GLU A 415 -1.10 12.75 17.76
CA GLU A 415 -1.73 13.74 16.88
C GLU A 415 -3.26 13.75 16.98
N LEU A 416 -3.88 12.61 17.30
CA LEU A 416 -5.34 12.48 17.34
C LEU A 416 -5.86 12.09 18.73
N ASN A 417 -4.97 12.01 19.72
CA ASN A 417 -5.29 11.71 21.13
C ASN A 417 -6.06 10.38 21.32
N PHE A 418 -5.79 9.37 20.48
CA PHE A 418 -6.31 8.03 20.66
C PHE A 418 -5.70 7.38 21.92
N LYS A 419 -6.43 6.45 22.54
CA LYS A 419 -5.98 5.68 23.69
C LYS A 419 -6.05 4.19 23.35
N PHE A 420 -4.91 3.50 23.49
CA PHE A 420 -4.77 2.09 23.14
C PHE A 420 -4.28 1.22 24.30
N ASP A 421 -4.23 1.75 25.51
CA ASP A 421 -3.64 1.14 26.70
C ASP A 421 -4.65 1.12 27.89
N GLU A 422 -5.93 0.81 27.58
CA GLU A 422 -6.95 0.65 28.62
C GLU A 422 -6.59 -0.50 29.59
N GLN A 423 -5.93 -1.55 29.07
CA GLN A 423 -5.36 -2.63 29.85
C GLN A 423 -3.90 -2.85 29.50
N PRO A 424 -3.07 -3.31 30.45
CA PRO A 424 -1.68 -3.65 30.17
C PRO A 424 -1.55 -4.64 29.01
N GLY A 425 -0.77 -4.29 27.97
CA GLY A 425 -0.54 -5.09 26.77
C GLY A 425 -1.51 -4.85 25.62
N ASP A 426 -2.47 -3.95 25.74
CA ASP A 426 -3.43 -3.64 24.67
C ASP A 426 -2.75 -3.02 23.46
N ARG A 427 -1.77 -2.16 23.65
CA ARG A 427 -1.02 -1.53 22.58
C ARG A 427 -0.22 -2.56 21.78
N GLU A 428 0.46 -3.47 22.44
CA GLU A 428 1.18 -4.59 21.81
C GLU A 428 0.22 -5.56 21.12
N ALA A 429 -0.98 -5.77 21.68
CA ALA A 429 -2.01 -6.59 21.07
C ALA A 429 -2.53 -5.95 19.78
N LEU A 430 -2.75 -4.62 19.78
CA LEU A 430 -3.15 -3.86 18.59
C LEU A 430 -2.09 -4.00 17.47
N ILE A 431 -0.79 -3.86 17.80
CA ILE A 431 0.28 -4.03 16.82
C ILE A 431 0.29 -5.46 16.28
N ALA A 432 0.16 -6.48 17.15
CA ALA A 432 0.10 -7.88 16.72
C ALA A 432 -1.11 -8.17 15.81
N PHE A 433 -2.24 -7.51 16.04
CA PHE A 433 -3.41 -7.58 15.15
C PHE A 433 -3.12 -6.95 13.78
N LEU A 434 -2.54 -5.75 13.74
CA LEU A 434 -2.16 -5.07 12.49
C LEU A 434 -1.15 -5.90 11.68
N GLU A 435 -0.21 -6.57 12.34
CA GLU A 435 0.74 -7.50 11.71
C GLU A 435 0.08 -8.74 11.12
N ALA A 436 -1.10 -9.13 11.62
CA ALA A 436 -1.85 -10.29 11.16
C ALA A 436 -2.86 -9.98 10.04
N LEU A 437 -3.01 -8.71 9.63
CA LEU A 437 -3.90 -8.30 8.55
C LEU A 437 -3.23 -8.48 7.18
#